data_8fa86b871284eb287b26192602918c65
#
_entry.id   8fa86b871284eb287b26192602918c65
#
_cell.length_a   1.000
_cell.length_b   1.000
_cell.length_c   1.000
_cell.angle_alpha   90.00
_cell.angle_beta   90.00
_cell.angle_gamma   90.00
#
_symmetry.space_group_name_H-M   'P 1'
#
loop_
_entity.id
_entity.type
_entity.pdbx_description
1 polymer ?
#
loop_
_entity_poly.entity_id
_entity_poly.type
_entity_poly.pdbx_seq_one_letter_code
_entity_poly.pdbx_strand_id
1 'polypeptide(L)'
;VRDRQRSKVYAWEGSFIPDFHKNNLSEDNCVKMFDQLQKGFNSSDDRNMKLSLRFINGHGRCWHSPSRREIVLRFNWGLSRQVLLHEYAHALTDGKYESHGGEFVANYSVLLHLFHPKHPSFRELAQSLRDANVDWSDFKSSLAWKVFRRRKIKIAEAA
;
A
#
# COMPACT_ATOMS: atom_id res chain seq x y z
N VAL A 1 18.27 3.26 8.20
CA VAL A 1 17.70 4.57 7.80
C VAL A 1 16.63 4.97 8.82
N ARG A 2 16.66 6.21 9.33
CA ARG A 2 15.71 6.71 10.34
C ARG A 2 14.37 7.01 9.68
N ASP A 3 13.27 6.46 10.21
CA ASP A 3 11.91 6.68 9.73
C ASP A 3 11.33 8.02 10.27
N ARG A 4 11.66 9.13 9.58
CA ARG A 4 11.45 10.51 10.06
C ARG A 4 10.01 10.98 9.98
N GLN A 5 9.24 10.47 9.03
CA GLN A 5 7.87 10.95 8.82
C GLN A 5 6.77 9.92 9.11
N ARG A 6 7.11 8.83 9.77
CA ARG A 6 6.17 7.76 10.11
C ARG A 6 4.89 8.28 10.80
N SER A 7 5.03 9.11 11.82
CA SER A 7 3.89 9.66 12.56
C SER A 7 3.02 10.56 11.68
N LYS A 8 3.62 11.32 10.77
CA LYS A 8 2.90 12.17 9.81
C LYS A 8 2.12 11.33 8.80
N VAL A 9 2.73 10.25 8.29
CA VAL A 9 2.06 9.32 7.38
C VAL A 9 0.84 8.68 8.05
N TYR A 10 0.99 8.18 9.28
CA TYR A 10 -0.14 7.60 10.02
C TYR A 10 -1.24 8.62 10.32
N ALA A 11 -0.90 9.86 10.66
CA ALA A 11 -1.88 10.93 10.85
C ALA A 11 -2.60 11.27 9.52
N TRP A 12 -1.87 11.32 8.40
CA TRP A 12 -2.44 11.51 7.08
C TRP A 12 -3.41 10.39 6.71
N GLU A 13 -3.02 9.13 6.89
CA GLU A 13 -3.90 7.97 6.65
C GLU A 13 -5.19 8.06 7.46
N GLY A 14 -5.09 8.35 8.75
CA GLY A 14 -6.24 8.47 9.63
C GLY A 14 -7.20 9.61 9.27
N SER A 15 -6.70 10.69 8.66
CA SER A 15 -7.51 11.83 8.23
C SER A 15 -8.04 11.69 6.80
N PHE A 16 -7.22 11.17 5.88
CA PHE A 16 -7.57 11.04 4.47
C PHE A 16 -8.39 9.79 4.17
N ILE A 17 -8.18 8.72 4.95
CA ILE A 17 -8.89 7.44 4.84
C ILE A 17 -9.63 7.17 6.15
N PRO A 18 -10.89 7.68 6.33
CA PRO A 18 -11.59 7.68 7.62
C PRO A 18 -11.76 6.30 8.26
N ASP A 19 -11.85 5.25 7.46
CA ASP A 19 -12.07 3.87 7.91
C ASP A 19 -10.80 3.01 7.85
N PHE A 20 -9.62 3.64 7.87
CA PHE A 20 -8.34 2.96 7.72
C PHE A 20 -8.16 1.75 8.66
N HIS A 21 -8.51 1.91 9.94
CA HIS A 21 -8.36 0.88 10.96
C HIS A 21 -9.59 -0.03 11.15
N LYS A 22 -10.60 0.11 10.29
CA LYS A 22 -11.79 -0.74 10.35
C LYS A 22 -11.68 -1.90 9.37
N ASN A 23 -12.04 -3.08 9.82
CA ASN A 23 -12.20 -4.22 8.93
C ASN A 23 -13.32 -3.94 7.93
N ASN A 24 -12.96 -3.66 6.69
CA ASN A 24 -13.88 -3.41 5.60
C ASN A 24 -13.85 -4.50 4.51
N LEU A 25 -13.07 -5.56 4.74
CA LEU A 25 -13.00 -6.75 3.91
C LEU A 25 -13.22 -8.00 4.75
N SER A 26 -13.77 -9.04 4.13
CA SER A 26 -13.67 -10.40 4.62
C SER A 26 -12.28 -10.98 4.35
N GLU A 27 -11.92 -12.06 4.99
CA GLU A 27 -10.67 -12.79 4.70
C GLU A 27 -10.58 -13.16 3.22
N ASP A 28 -11.64 -13.74 2.65
CA ASP A 28 -11.70 -14.12 1.23
C ASP A 28 -11.49 -12.92 0.31
N ASN A 29 -12.05 -11.76 0.65
CA ASN A 29 -11.88 -10.55 -0.15
C ASN A 29 -10.47 -9.96 -0.01
N CYS A 30 -9.82 -10.10 1.15
CA CYS A 30 -8.41 -9.78 1.30
C CYS A 30 -7.54 -10.67 0.40
N VAL A 31 -7.80 -11.98 0.38
CA VAL A 31 -7.08 -12.92 -0.49
C VAL A 31 -7.28 -12.57 -1.97
N LYS A 32 -8.52 -12.34 -2.40
CA LYS A 32 -8.81 -11.94 -3.80
C LYS A 32 -8.09 -10.66 -4.20
N MET A 33 -8.11 -9.66 -3.33
CA MET A 33 -7.41 -8.40 -3.59
C MET A 33 -5.90 -8.59 -3.63
N PHE A 34 -5.34 -9.37 -2.70
CA PHE A 34 -3.93 -9.72 -2.71
C PHE A 34 -3.53 -10.43 -3.99
N ASP A 35 -4.32 -11.40 -4.48
CA ASP A 35 -4.09 -12.08 -5.74
C ASP A 35 -4.12 -11.13 -6.94
N GLN A 36 -5.02 -10.15 -6.94
CA GLN A 36 -5.05 -9.10 -7.97
C GLN A 36 -3.76 -8.26 -7.96
N LEU A 37 -3.29 -7.86 -6.77
CA LEU A 37 -2.02 -7.16 -6.62
C LEU A 37 -0.85 -8.03 -7.11
N GLN A 38 -0.80 -9.30 -6.73
CA GLN A 38 0.23 -10.23 -7.17
C GLN A 38 0.24 -10.41 -8.69
N LYS A 39 -0.92 -10.57 -9.33
CA LYS A 39 -1.03 -10.64 -10.79
C LYS A 39 -0.53 -9.37 -11.47
N GLY A 40 -0.80 -8.22 -10.88
CA GLY A 40 -0.37 -6.92 -11.39
C GLY A 40 1.12 -6.66 -11.22
N PHE A 41 1.68 -6.98 -10.07
CA PHE A 41 3.02 -6.57 -9.65
C PHE A 41 4.06 -7.70 -9.58
N ASN A 42 3.65 -8.97 -9.67
CA ASN A 42 4.58 -10.09 -9.75
C ASN A 42 5.18 -10.16 -11.15
N SER A 43 6.21 -9.37 -11.39
CA SER A 43 6.88 -9.35 -12.68
C SER A 43 8.18 -10.11 -12.67
N SER A 44 8.48 -10.69 -13.82
CA SER A 44 9.75 -11.34 -14.15
C SER A 44 10.93 -10.36 -14.24
N ASP A 45 10.71 -9.06 -14.14
CA ASP A 45 11.74 -8.04 -14.30
C ASP A 45 12.23 -7.57 -12.93
N ASP A 46 13.43 -7.97 -12.56
CA ASP A 46 14.35 -7.46 -11.53
C ASP A 46 13.98 -7.65 -10.04
N ARG A 47 12.72 -7.83 -9.67
CA ARG A 47 12.34 -8.15 -8.29
C ARG A 47 11.29 -9.25 -8.29
N ASN A 48 11.66 -10.40 -7.80
CA ASN A 48 10.69 -11.46 -7.54
C ASN A 48 9.72 -11.04 -6.42
N MET A 49 8.66 -10.33 -6.80
CA MET A 49 7.60 -9.84 -5.92
C MET A 49 6.61 -10.95 -5.54
N LYS A 50 7.01 -12.21 -5.65
CA LYS A 50 6.17 -13.31 -5.17
C LYS A 50 6.11 -13.26 -3.65
N LEU A 51 4.99 -12.74 -3.15
CA LEU A 51 4.68 -12.61 -1.74
C LEU A 51 3.68 -13.69 -1.32
N SER A 52 3.62 -13.97 -0.03
CA SER A 52 2.53 -14.69 0.61
C SER A 52 1.72 -13.78 1.52
N LEU A 53 0.47 -14.14 1.76
CA LEU A 53 -0.42 -13.45 2.69
C LEU A 53 -0.73 -14.39 3.86
N ARG A 54 -0.60 -13.88 5.08
CA ARG A 54 -0.89 -14.62 6.30
C ARG A 54 -1.76 -13.80 7.24
N PHE A 55 -2.70 -14.45 7.88
CA PHE A 55 -3.58 -13.86 8.90
C PHE A 55 -3.21 -14.37 10.26
N ILE A 56 -3.23 -13.49 11.26
CA ILE A 56 -2.93 -13.83 12.65
C ILE A 56 -3.91 -13.19 13.62
N ASN A 57 -4.09 -13.84 14.76
CA ASN A 57 -4.85 -13.29 15.89
C ASN A 57 -3.99 -12.42 16.78
N GLY A 58 -4.63 -11.74 17.72
CA GLY A 58 -3.98 -10.96 18.76
C GLY A 58 -3.79 -9.48 18.41
N HIS A 59 -3.27 -8.76 19.40
CA HIS A 59 -2.99 -7.33 19.27
C HIS A 59 -1.64 -7.07 18.62
N GLY A 60 -1.46 -5.88 18.09
CA GLY A 60 -0.21 -5.44 17.48
C GLY A 60 -0.42 -4.96 16.05
N ARG A 61 0.68 -4.89 15.30
CA ARG A 61 0.70 -4.33 13.94
C ARG A 61 0.43 -5.39 12.89
N CYS A 62 -0.06 -4.96 11.74
CA CYS A 62 0.17 -5.64 10.46
C CYS A 62 1.57 -5.27 9.98
N TRP A 63 2.18 -6.08 9.12
CA TRP A 63 3.51 -5.77 8.59
C TRP A 63 3.82 -6.52 7.30
N HIS A 64 4.74 -5.95 6.53
CA HIS A 64 5.47 -6.63 5.48
C HIS A 64 6.81 -7.14 6.02
N SER A 65 7.15 -8.39 5.73
CA SER A 65 8.44 -9.00 6.06
C SER A 65 9.25 -9.22 4.79
N PRO A 66 10.30 -8.41 4.54
CA PRO A 66 11.15 -8.59 3.36
C PRO A 66 11.86 -9.95 3.33
N SER A 67 12.36 -10.41 4.48
CA SER A 67 13.11 -11.67 4.60
C SER A 67 12.25 -12.90 4.33
N ARG A 68 10.98 -12.86 4.75
CA ARG A 68 10.02 -13.95 4.55
C ARG A 68 9.16 -13.77 3.29
N ARG A 69 9.27 -12.62 2.65
CA ARG A 69 8.42 -12.25 1.51
C ARG A 69 6.93 -12.46 1.82
N GLU A 70 6.49 -11.95 2.96
CA GLU A 70 5.11 -12.10 3.39
C GLU A 70 4.51 -10.78 3.86
N ILE A 71 3.20 -10.65 3.68
CA ILE A 71 2.37 -9.64 4.33
C ILE A 71 1.55 -10.34 5.40
N VAL A 72 1.54 -9.78 6.62
CA VAL A 72 0.82 -10.31 7.76
C VAL A 72 -0.26 -9.32 8.19
N LEU A 73 -1.52 -9.77 8.15
CA LEU A 73 -2.68 -8.99 8.57
C LEU A 73 -3.27 -9.55 9.86
N ARG A 74 -3.82 -8.66 10.69
CA ARG A 74 -4.51 -9.01 11.93
C ARG A 74 -6.01 -9.13 11.72
N PHE A 75 -6.62 -10.20 12.23
CA PHE A 75 -8.06 -10.41 12.12
C PHE A 75 -8.91 -9.32 12.80
N ASN A 76 -8.41 -8.74 13.87
CA ASN A 76 -9.18 -7.79 14.68
C ASN A 76 -9.30 -6.37 14.09
N TRP A 77 -8.40 -5.95 13.18
CA TRP A 77 -8.45 -4.63 12.56
C TRP A 77 -7.78 -4.52 11.19
N GLY A 78 -7.01 -5.54 10.81
CA GLY A 78 -6.14 -5.49 9.64
C GLY A 78 -6.81 -5.97 8.35
N LEU A 79 -8.04 -6.52 8.41
CA LEU A 79 -8.76 -6.97 7.22
C LEU A 79 -9.36 -5.76 6.49
N SER A 80 -8.51 -4.87 6.04
CA SER A 80 -8.91 -3.66 5.34
C SER A 80 -8.12 -3.51 4.05
N ARG A 81 -8.79 -2.95 3.03
CA ARG A 81 -8.16 -2.65 1.75
C ARG A 81 -6.97 -1.71 1.93
N GLN A 82 -7.15 -0.69 2.76
CA GLN A 82 -6.14 0.32 3.00
C GLN A 82 -4.91 -0.25 3.70
N VAL A 83 -5.10 -1.10 4.71
CA VAL A 83 -3.98 -1.77 5.41
C VAL A 83 -3.24 -2.70 4.44
N LEU A 84 -3.95 -3.48 3.64
CA LEU A 84 -3.32 -4.34 2.64
C LEU A 84 -2.50 -3.52 1.62
N LEU A 85 -3.03 -2.39 1.13
CA LEU A 85 -2.31 -1.51 0.21
C LEU A 85 -1.09 -0.86 0.88
N HIS A 86 -1.19 -0.48 2.16
CA HIS A 86 -0.07 0.05 2.95
C HIS A 86 1.08 -0.98 3.03
N GLU A 87 0.79 -2.19 3.45
CA GLU A 87 1.80 -3.24 3.56
C GLU A 87 2.36 -3.64 2.18
N TYR A 88 1.52 -3.61 1.15
CA TYR A 88 1.98 -3.84 -0.22
C TYR A 88 2.90 -2.72 -0.73
N ALA A 89 2.65 -1.46 -0.34
CA ALA A 89 3.53 -0.34 -0.65
C ALA A 89 4.93 -0.51 -0.02
N HIS A 90 5.02 -1.07 1.20
CA HIS A 90 6.31 -1.45 1.78
C HIS A 90 7.04 -2.48 0.92
N ALA A 91 6.33 -3.47 0.37
CA ALA A 91 6.93 -4.47 -0.51
C ALA A 91 7.45 -3.88 -1.84
N LEU A 92 6.81 -2.82 -2.35
CA LEU A 92 7.24 -2.10 -3.56
C LEU A 92 8.38 -1.12 -3.29
N THR A 93 8.65 -0.79 -2.04
CA THR A 93 9.67 0.19 -1.66
C THR A 93 10.99 -0.50 -1.34
N ASP A 94 12.06 -0.09 -2.01
CA ASP A 94 13.39 -0.64 -1.78
C ASP A 94 13.87 -0.34 -0.36
N GLY A 95 14.47 -1.34 0.30
CA GLY A 95 15.00 -1.22 1.67
C GLY A 95 16.10 -0.17 1.86
N LYS A 96 16.66 0.38 0.77
CA LYS A 96 17.58 1.51 0.83
C LYS A 96 16.91 2.84 1.18
N TYR A 97 15.60 2.93 0.94
CA TYR A 97 14.81 4.12 1.25
C TYR A 97 14.29 4.08 2.69
N GLU A 98 13.91 5.24 3.20
CA GLU A 98 13.22 5.37 4.48
C GLU A 98 11.86 4.64 4.43
N SER A 99 11.51 3.92 5.48
CA SER A 99 10.34 3.01 5.51
C SER A 99 9.02 3.71 5.15
N HIS A 100 8.79 4.91 5.70
CA HIS A 100 7.65 5.77 5.34
C HIS A 100 8.11 7.05 4.63
N GLY A 101 9.24 7.00 3.92
CA GLY A 101 9.78 8.13 3.16
C GLY A 101 9.02 8.41 1.87
N GLY A 102 9.52 9.36 1.08
CA GLY A 102 8.85 9.83 -0.14
C GLY A 102 8.55 8.71 -1.15
N GLU A 103 9.44 7.73 -1.29
CA GLU A 103 9.24 6.59 -2.20
C GLU A 103 8.09 5.68 -1.75
N PHE A 104 7.98 5.39 -0.45
CA PHE A 104 6.86 4.65 0.12
C PHE A 104 5.55 5.41 -0.13
N VAL A 105 5.50 6.70 0.20
CA VAL A 105 4.31 7.53 0.04
C VAL A 105 3.87 7.58 -1.43
N ALA A 106 4.82 7.68 -2.36
CA ALA A 106 4.51 7.67 -3.79
C ALA A 106 3.93 6.32 -4.24
N ASN A 107 4.54 5.19 -3.86
CA ASN A 107 4.01 3.87 -4.15
C ASN A 107 2.61 3.67 -3.56
N TYR A 108 2.42 4.05 -2.29
CA TYR A 108 1.15 3.91 -1.60
C TYR A 108 0.05 4.78 -2.23
N SER A 109 0.37 6.02 -2.58
CA SER A 109 -0.56 6.93 -3.27
C SER A 109 -1.02 6.36 -4.62
N VAL A 110 -0.11 5.77 -5.39
CA VAL A 110 -0.46 5.11 -6.65
C VAL A 110 -1.36 3.90 -6.42
N LEU A 111 -1.09 3.09 -5.40
CA LEU A 111 -1.96 1.96 -5.05
C LEU A 111 -3.35 2.43 -4.62
N LEU A 112 -3.46 3.50 -3.85
CA LEU A 112 -4.75 4.11 -3.48
C LEU A 112 -5.50 4.61 -4.73
N HIS A 113 -4.82 5.30 -5.65
CA HIS A 113 -5.42 5.74 -6.90
C HIS A 113 -6.00 4.58 -7.73
N LEU A 114 -5.28 3.45 -7.80
CA LEU A 114 -5.65 2.31 -8.64
C LEU A 114 -6.67 1.37 -7.99
N PHE A 115 -6.59 1.16 -6.68
CA PHE A 115 -7.30 0.08 -6.00
C PHE A 115 -8.27 0.53 -4.89
N HIS A 116 -8.21 1.79 -4.45
CA HIS A 116 -9.18 2.29 -3.49
C HIS A 116 -10.53 2.57 -4.17
N PRO A 117 -11.69 2.23 -3.57
CA PRO A 117 -13.00 2.40 -4.21
C PRO A 117 -13.31 3.82 -4.66
N LYS A 118 -12.78 4.82 -3.96
CA LYS A 118 -12.95 6.24 -4.30
C LYS A 118 -12.00 6.71 -5.40
N HIS A 119 -11.03 5.91 -5.81
CA HIS A 119 -10.03 6.26 -6.83
C HIS A 119 -9.52 7.70 -6.72
N PRO A 120 -8.95 8.13 -5.58
CA PRO A 120 -8.53 9.51 -5.42
C PRO A 120 -7.56 9.90 -6.53
N SER A 121 -7.77 11.08 -7.12
CA SER A 121 -6.87 11.60 -8.15
C SER A 121 -5.50 11.94 -7.56
N PHE A 122 -4.47 11.99 -8.38
CA PHE A 122 -3.14 12.43 -7.95
C PHE A 122 -3.16 13.87 -7.42
N ARG A 123 -4.06 14.71 -7.92
CA ARG A 123 -4.24 16.08 -7.40
C ARG A 123 -4.78 16.06 -5.97
N GLU A 124 -5.80 15.26 -5.69
CA GLU A 124 -6.38 15.12 -4.34
C GLU A 124 -5.35 14.53 -3.37
N LEU A 125 -4.64 13.48 -3.79
CA LEU A 125 -3.57 12.87 -3.00
C LEU A 125 -2.46 13.89 -2.68
N ALA A 126 -1.95 14.61 -3.68
CA ALA A 126 -0.92 15.63 -3.48
C ALA A 126 -1.40 16.76 -2.56
N GLN A 127 -2.65 17.19 -2.67
CA GLN A 127 -3.20 18.21 -1.78
C GLN A 127 -3.29 17.71 -0.34
N SER A 128 -3.82 16.50 -0.12
CA SER A 128 -3.93 15.92 1.22
C SER A 128 -2.57 15.71 1.89
N LEU A 129 -1.55 15.32 1.13
CA LEU A 129 -0.17 15.16 1.62
C LEU A 129 0.45 16.50 2.02
N ARG A 130 0.24 17.56 1.21
CA ARG A 130 0.67 18.93 1.58
C ARG A 130 0.02 19.39 2.87
N ASP A 131 -1.29 19.19 3.00
CA ASP A 131 -2.05 19.60 4.18
C ASP A 131 -1.59 18.86 5.44
N ALA A 132 -1.14 17.61 5.31
CA ALA A 132 -0.58 16.80 6.38
C ALA A 132 0.94 17.00 6.60
N ASN A 133 1.58 17.86 5.82
CA ASN A 133 3.04 18.07 5.85
C ASN A 133 3.83 16.75 5.70
N VAL A 134 3.39 15.88 4.79
CA VAL A 134 4.04 14.63 4.41
C VAL A 134 4.83 14.85 3.13
N ASP A 135 6.10 14.45 3.12
CA ASP A 135 6.92 14.48 1.91
C ASP A 135 6.65 13.26 1.03
N TRP A 136 6.64 13.45 -0.27
CA TRP A 136 6.48 12.37 -1.25
C TRP A 136 7.37 12.56 -2.47
N SER A 137 7.75 11.45 -3.09
CA SER A 137 8.41 11.45 -4.40
C SER A 137 7.38 11.57 -5.52
N ASP A 138 7.82 11.89 -6.73
CA ASP A 138 6.92 11.96 -7.89
C ASP A 138 6.17 10.64 -8.10
N PHE A 139 4.84 10.68 -8.12
CA PHE A 139 3.98 9.51 -8.28
C PHE A 139 4.31 8.72 -9.55
N LYS A 140 4.57 9.42 -10.66
CA LYS A 140 4.87 8.80 -11.96
C LYS A 140 6.26 8.19 -12.04
N SER A 141 7.13 8.52 -11.11
CA SER A 141 8.47 7.92 -10.96
C SER A 141 8.48 6.69 -10.05
N SER A 142 7.39 6.45 -9.29
CA SER A 142 7.27 5.31 -8.39
C SER A 142 7.32 3.97 -9.12
N LEU A 143 7.76 2.92 -8.41
CA LEU A 143 7.75 1.56 -8.96
C LEU A 143 6.31 1.10 -9.29
N ALA A 144 5.35 1.42 -8.42
CA ALA A 144 3.94 1.09 -8.64
C ALA A 144 3.41 1.66 -9.97
N TRP A 145 3.70 2.93 -10.27
CA TRP A 145 3.29 3.55 -11.53
C TRP A 145 3.97 2.95 -12.76
N LYS A 146 5.29 2.72 -12.66
CA LYS A 146 6.06 2.13 -13.77
C LYS A 146 5.55 0.75 -14.13
N VAL A 147 5.26 -0.10 -13.15
CA VAL A 147 4.72 -1.43 -13.39
C VAL A 147 3.31 -1.35 -13.96
N PHE A 148 2.45 -0.51 -13.39
CA PHE A 148 1.09 -0.27 -13.90
C PHE A 148 1.11 0.12 -15.38
N ARG A 149 1.92 1.09 -15.77
CA ARG A 149 2.05 1.56 -17.16
C ARG A 149 2.53 0.47 -18.11
N ARG A 150 3.52 -0.32 -17.71
CA ARG A 150 4.07 -1.39 -18.55
C ARG A 150 3.06 -2.51 -18.80
N ARG A 151 2.25 -2.85 -17.80
CA ARG A 151 1.39 -4.03 -17.82
C ARG A 151 -0.06 -3.75 -18.17
N LYS A 152 -0.45 -2.49 -18.30
CA LYS A 152 -1.86 -2.10 -18.45
C LYS A 152 -2.74 -2.83 -17.42
N ILE A 153 -2.28 -2.86 -16.17
CA ILE A 153 -3.01 -3.45 -15.05
C ILE A 153 -4.42 -2.89 -15.06
N LYS A 154 -5.43 -3.76 -15.12
CA LYS A 154 -6.83 -3.33 -15.00
C LYS A 154 -7.04 -2.72 -13.62
N ILE A 155 -7.57 -1.53 -13.58
CA ILE A 155 -8.04 -0.91 -12.35
C ILE A 155 -9.12 -1.82 -11.77
N ALA A 156 -9.00 -2.15 -10.48
CA ALA A 156 -10.02 -2.95 -9.82
C ALA A 156 -11.36 -2.19 -9.90
N GLU A 157 -12.37 -2.81 -10.51
CA GLU A 157 -13.71 -2.26 -10.49
C GLU A 157 -14.17 -2.16 -9.03
N ALA A 158 -14.78 -1.03 -8.67
CA ALA A 158 -15.31 -0.82 -7.34
C ALA A 158 -16.36 -1.90 -7.06
N ALA A 159 -16.02 -2.79 -6.12
CA ALA A 159 -16.98 -3.77 -5.61
C ALA A 159 -17.85 -3.13 -4.55
#